data_3767450c5b2091a9160dae0c1c3ce22d
#
_entry.id   3767450c5b2091a9160dae0c1c3ce22d
#
_cell.length_a   1.000
_cell.length_b   1.000
_cell.length_c   1.000
_cell.angle_alpha   90.00
_cell.angle_beta   90.00
_cell.angle_gamma   90.00
#
_symmetry.space_group_name_H-M   'P 1'
#
loop_
_entity.id
_entity.type
_entity.pdbx_description
1 polymer ?
#
loop_
_entity_poly.entity_id
_entity_poly.type
_entity_poly.pdbx_seq_one_letter_code
_entity_poly.pdbx_strand_id
1 'polypeptide(L)'
;MGLPGAIFVSGLTESWIAIGLFIGTYLNWKILAARLRKMSYAAGDAITIPEYFQKRFFTQNPVIRFACAAIIFVFFLIYTASAFSSGAKLFNYMFGTDYTLSLTIGALIIISYTFLGGFFAVCWTDLIQGLLMFAALVVVPLVCIIQTPDVSTVQFLNADGAVISNYLNLFENVNGDIAWTTILSGLAWGLGYFGMPCLLYTSPSPRDCS
;
A
#
# COMPACT_ATOMS: atom_id res chain seq x y z
N MET A 1 -0.82 -4.01 7.98
CA MET A 1 0.12 -4.24 9.09
C MET A 1 1.58 -4.47 8.66
N GLY A 2 1.92 -4.34 7.37
CA GLY A 2 3.28 -4.61 6.89
C GLY A 2 4.34 -3.69 7.49
N LEU A 3 4.25 -2.38 7.24
CA LEU A 3 5.29 -1.44 7.64
C LEU A 3 5.46 -1.30 9.17
N PRO A 4 4.40 -1.12 9.99
CA PRO A 4 4.58 -1.08 11.45
C PRO A 4 5.15 -2.38 12.03
N GLY A 5 4.73 -3.52 11.48
CA GLY A 5 5.28 -4.82 11.89
C GLY A 5 6.74 -4.99 11.50
N ALA A 6 7.14 -4.54 10.31
CA ALA A 6 8.53 -4.56 9.88
C ALA A 6 9.41 -3.68 10.78
N ILE A 7 8.96 -2.45 11.08
CA ILE A 7 9.67 -1.55 12.00
C ILE A 7 9.79 -2.17 13.40
N PHE A 8 8.73 -2.82 13.88
CA PHE A 8 8.75 -3.46 15.20
C PHE A 8 9.80 -4.59 15.28
N VAL A 9 9.97 -5.36 14.22
CA VAL A 9 10.90 -6.51 14.20
C VAL A 9 12.33 -6.10 13.82
N SER A 10 12.48 -5.21 12.83
CA SER A 10 13.76 -4.90 12.19
C SER A 10 14.32 -3.52 12.55
N GLY A 11 13.61 -2.75 13.38
CA GLY A 11 14.03 -1.43 13.81
C GLY A 11 13.65 -0.30 12.86
N LEU A 12 14.08 0.91 13.21
CA LEU A 12 13.69 2.15 12.51
C LEU A 12 14.21 2.24 11.08
N THR A 13 15.19 1.44 10.70
CA THR A 13 15.75 1.37 9.34
C THR A 13 14.69 1.02 8.29
N GLU A 14 13.66 0.25 8.64
CA GLU A 14 12.55 -0.06 7.73
C GLU A 14 11.68 1.17 7.40
N SER A 15 11.83 2.29 8.11
CA SER A 15 11.14 3.54 7.79
C SER A 15 11.52 4.12 6.43
N TRP A 16 12.64 3.68 5.83
CA TRP A 16 13.00 4.04 4.45
C TRP A 16 11.95 3.60 3.44
N ILE A 17 11.17 2.56 3.74
CA ILE A 17 10.01 2.17 2.94
C ILE A 17 8.97 3.31 2.90
N ALA A 18 8.64 3.91 4.05
CA ALA A 18 7.68 5.02 4.10
C ALA A 18 8.18 6.25 3.32
N ILE A 19 9.48 6.57 3.46
CA ILE A 19 10.11 7.67 2.72
C ILE A 19 10.06 7.39 1.21
N GLY A 20 10.41 6.18 0.79
CA GLY A 20 10.34 5.75 -0.60
C GLY A 20 8.93 5.83 -1.18
N LEU A 21 7.93 5.35 -0.44
CA LEU A 21 6.52 5.42 -0.82
C LEU A 21 6.03 6.87 -0.94
N PHE A 22 6.40 7.75 -0.02
CA PHE A 22 6.04 9.17 -0.07
C PHE A 22 6.62 9.85 -1.31
N ILE A 23 7.93 9.68 -1.55
CA ILE A 23 8.62 10.23 -2.72
C ILE A 23 8.03 9.66 -4.01
N GLY A 24 7.82 8.34 -4.07
CA GLY A 24 7.24 7.65 -5.22
C GLY A 24 5.85 8.16 -5.57
N THR A 25 4.97 8.31 -4.58
CA THR A 25 3.63 8.86 -4.77
C THR A 25 3.69 10.30 -5.27
N TYR A 26 4.50 11.14 -4.65
CA TYR A 26 4.64 12.55 -5.06
C TYR A 26 5.15 12.67 -6.50
N LEU A 27 6.19 11.93 -6.86
CA LEU A 27 6.74 11.93 -8.21
C LEU A 27 5.75 11.36 -9.23
N ASN A 28 5.01 10.32 -8.87
CA ASN A 28 3.97 9.76 -9.72
C ASN A 28 2.91 10.80 -10.09
N TRP A 29 2.36 11.51 -9.09
CA TRP A 29 1.38 12.55 -9.34
C TRP A 29 1.94 13.73 -10.13
N LYS A 30 3.14 14.19 -9.81
CA LYS A 30 3.75 15.36 -10.45
C LYS A 30 4.22 15.10 -11.89
N ILE A 31 4.79 13.92 -12.14
CA ILE A 31 5.44 13.63 -13.42
C ILE A 31 4.57 12.76 -14.32
N LEU A 32 4.06 11.66 -13.80
CA LEU A 32 3.43 10.63 -14.61
C LEU A 32 1.95 10.92 -14.87
N ALA A 33 1.19 11.31 -13.84
CA ALA A 33 -0.26 11.46 -13.93
C ALA A 33 -0.67 12.44 -15.06
N ALA A 34 -0.11 13.63 -15.08
CA ALA A 34 -0.42 14.65 -16.09
C ALA A 34 0.00 14.23 -17.51
N ARG A 35 1.16 13.57 -17.64
CA ARG A 35 1.64 13.08 -18.94
C ARG A 35 0.78 11.92 -19.45
N LEU A 36 0.49 10.96 -18.58
CA LEU A 36 -0.32 9.81 -18.93
C LEU A 36 -1.72 10.25 -19.36
N ARG A 37 -2.33 11.19 -18.65
CA ARG A 37 -3.65 11.70 -19.01
C ARG A 37 -3.67 12.37 -20.38
N LYS A 38 -2.69 13.22 -20.67
CA LYS A 38 -2.55 13.83 -21.99
C LYS A 38 -2.41 12.78 -23.12
N MET A 39 -1.60 11.75 -22.86
CA MET A 39 -1.37 10.69 -23.82
C MET A 39 -2.59 9.77 -23.99
N SER A 40 -3.32 9.46 -22.92
CA SER A 40 -4.54 8.64 -22.99
C SER A 40 -5.66 9.37 -23.74
N TYR A 41 -5.77 10.68 -23.56
CA TYR A 41 -6.70 11.50 -24.31
C TYR A 41 -6.36 11.54 -25.80
N ALA A 42 -5.08 11.78 -26.14
CA ALA A 42 -4.59 11.76 -27.52
C ALA A 42 -4.77 10.38 -28.20
N ALA A 43 -4.76 9.30 -27.40
CA ALA A 43 -5.00 7.94 -27.88
C ALA A 43 -6.51 7.59 -27.99
N GLY A 44 -7.40 8.58 -28.05
CA GLY A 44 -8.84 8.38 -28.17
C GLY A 44 -9.54 8.12 -26.85
N ASP A 45 -9.14 8.85 -25.79
CA ASP A 45 -9.70 8.83 -24.44
C ASP A 45 -9.77 7.41 -23.83
N ALA A 46 -8.64 6.69 -23.89
CA ALA A 46 -8.52 5.37 -23.34
C ALA A 46 -8.70 5.39 -21.82
N ILE A 47 -9.72 4.69 -21.33
CA ILE A 47 -10.06 4.66 -19.89
C ILE A 47 -9.18 3.67 -19.15
N THR A 48 -8.72 2.60 -19.80
CA THR A 48 -7.94 1.54 -19.17
C THR A 48 -6.52 1.45 -19.72
N ILE A 49 -5.55 1.02 -18.89
CA ILE A 49 -4.17 0.83 -19.32
C ILE A 49 -4.03 -0.17 -20.46
N PRO A 50 -4.70 -1.34 -20.42
CA PRO A 50 -4.68 -2.27 -21.56
C PRO A 50 -5.19 -1.67 -22.86
N GLU A 51 -6.25 -0.85 -22.79
CA GLU A 51 -6.79 -0.14 -23.96
C GLU A 51 -5.82 0.94 -24.45
N TYR A 52 -5.21 1.69 -23.52
CA TYR A 52 -4.20 2.68 -23.85
C TYR A 52 -3.02 2.06 -24.61
N PHE A 53 -2.49 0.93 -24.15
CA PHE A 53 -1.41 0.25 -24.85
C PHE A 53 -1.83 -0.25 -26.24
N GLN A 54 -3.03 -0.81 -26.37
CA GLN A 54 -3.55 -1.25 -27.66
C GLN A 54 -3.61 -0.10 -28.66
N LYS A 55 -4.17 1.06 -28.25
CA LYS A 55 -4.28 2.25 -29.09
C LYS A 55 -2.93 2.88 -29.41
N ARG A 56 -2.02 2.92 -28.41
CA ARG A 56 -0.68 3.48 -28.60
C ARG A 56 0.18 2.73 -29.62
N PHE A 57 0.07 1.41 -29.64
CA PHE A 57 0.82 0.59 -30.60
C PHE A 57 0.10 0.40 -31.94
N PHE A 58 -1.05 1.06 -32.13
CA PHE A 58 -1.87 0.96 -33.34
C PHE A 58 -2.18 -0.49 -33.76
N THR A 59 -2.24 -1.39 -32.81
CA THR A 59 -2.43 -2.82 -33.07
C THR A 59 -3.92 -3.13 -33.06
N GLN A 60 -4.44 -3.59 -34.17
CA GLN A 60 -5.82 -4.09 -34.26
C GLN A 60 -5.98 -5.46 -33.54
N ASN A 61 -4.88 -6.10 -33.23
CA ASN A 61 -4.89 -7.41 -32.60
C ASN A 61 -5.13 -7.28 -31.09
N PRO A 62 -6.15 -7.96 -30.52
CA PRO A 62 -6.51 -7.84 -29.11
C PRO A 62 -5.49 -8.49 -28.13
N VAL A 63 -4.43 -9.13 -28.65
CA VAL A 63 -3.44 -9.87 -27.85
C VAL A 63 -2.78 -9.00 -26.78
N ILE A 64 -2.38 -7.77 -27.11
CA ILE A 64 -1.74 -6.86 -26.14
C ILE A 64 -2.71 -6.51 -25.01
N ARG A 65 -3.95 -6.19 -25.37
CA ARG A 65 -5.01 -5.86 -24.39
C ARG A 65 -5.29 -7.05 -23.46
N PHE A 66 -5.41 -8.24 -24.04
CA PHE A 66 -5.65 -9.46 -23.27
C PHE A 66 -4.46 -9.82 -22.36
N ALA A 67 -3.23 -9.74 -22.86
CA ALA A 67 -2.03 -10.01 -22.06
C ALA A 67 -1.90 -9.05 -20.88
N CYS A 68 -2.07 -7.75 -21.11
CA CYS A 68 -2.04 -6.77 -20.03
C CYS A 68 -3.16 -7.00 -19.01
N ALA A 69 -4.37 -7.28 -19.46
CA ALA A 69 -5.49 -7.57 -18.56
C ALA A 69 -5.26 -8.85 -17.75
N ALA A 70 -4.72 -9.90 -18.36
CA ALA A 70 -4.39 -11.14 -17.66
C ALA A 70 -3.31 -10.94 -16.59
N ILE A 71 -2.25 -10.19 -16.90
CA ILE A 71 -1.20 -9.85 -15.93
C ILE A 71 -1.81 -9.10 -14.73
N ILE A 72 -2.57 -8.04 -15.01
CA ILE A 72 -3.22 -7.24 -13.94
C ILE A 72 -4.12 -8.16 -13.11
N PHE A 73 -4.94 -9.00 -13.74
CA PHE A 73 -5.85 -9.91 -13.04
C PHE A 73 -5.11 -10.86 -12.09
N VAL A 74 -4.04 -11.50 -12.56
CA VAL A 74 -3.26 -12.45 -11.74
C VAL A 74 -2.64 -11.74 -10.53
N PHE A 75 -1.97 -10.60 -10.73
CA PHE A 75 -1.35 -9.88 -9.63
C PHE A 75 -2.37 -9.34 -8.62
N PHE A 76 -3.51 -8.81 -9.09
CA PHE A 76 -4.57 -8.36 -8.18
C PHE A 76 -5.26 -9.50 -7.44
N LEU A 77 -5.38 -10.66 -8.05
CA LEU A 77 -5.90 -11.86 -7.37
C LEU A 77 -4.99 -12.26 -6.20
N ILE A 78 -3.67 -12.28 -6.42
CA ILE A 78 -2.69 -12.58 -5.36
C ILE A 78 -2.74 -11.51 -4.27
N TYR A 79 -2.81 -10.23 -4.66
CA TYR A 79 -2.91 -9.11 -3.72
C TYR A 79 -4.17 -9.20 -2.84
N THR A 80 -5.32 -9.47 -3.45
CA THR A 80 -6.60 -9.63 -2.74
C THR A 80 -6.56 -10.83 -1.79
N ALA A 81 -6.02 -11.96 -2.22
CA ALA A 81 -5.86 -13.14 -1.38
C ALA A 81 -4.98 -12.85 -0.15
N SER A 82 -3.89 -12.10 -0.33
CA SER A 82 -3.03 -11.65 0.76
C SER A 82 -3.76 -10.71 1.74
N ALA A 83 -4.57 -9.79 1.23
CA ALA A 83 -5.37 -8.88 2.05
C ALA A 83 -6.41 -9.63 2.91
N PHE A 84 -7.13 -10.58 2.32
CA PHE A 84 -8.07 -11.45 3.06
C PHE A 84 -7.37 -12.27 4.14
N SER A 85 -6.23 -12.88 3.81
CA SER A 85 -5.44 -13.65 4.77
C SER A 85 -4.97 -12.80 5.95
N SER A 86 -4.52 -11.58 5.68
CA SER A 86 -4.08 -10.64 6.72
C SER A 86 -5.25 -10.21 7.62
N GLY A 87 -6.41 -9.95 7.04
CA GLY A 87 -7.63 -9.64 7.78
C GLY A 87 -8.08 -10.79 8.68
N ALA A 88 -8.13 -12.01 8.14
CA ALA A 88 -8.51 -13.20 8.90
C ALA A 88 -7.56 -13.48 10.08
N LYS A 89 -6.24 -13.31 9.88
CA LYS A 89 -5.25 -13.44 10.96
C LYS A 89 -5.47 -12.40 12.06
N LEU A 90 -5.79 -11.16 11.69
CA LEU A 90 -6.09 -10.11 12.65
C LEU A 90 -7.32 -10.46 13.50
N PHE A 91 -8.41 -10.89 12.87
CA PHE A 91 -9.62 -11.31 13.57
C PHE A 91 -9.37 -12.52 14.48
N ASN A 92 -8.64 -13.51 14.01
CA ASN A 92 -8.23 -14.65 14.82
C ASN A 92 -7.45 -14.21 16.07
N TYR A 93 -6.48 -13.29 15.91
CA TYR A 93 -5.66 -12.81 17.00
C TYR A 93 -6.45 -11.97 18.03
N MET A 94 -7.37 -11.12 17.57
CA MET A 94 -8.12 -10.21 18.44
C MET A 94 -9.30 -10.87 19.14
N PHE A 95 -10.02 -11.76 18.46
CA PHE A 95 -11.28 -12.33 18.93
C PHE A 95 -11.17 -13.82 19.26
N GLY A 96 -10.03 -14.47 19.03
CA GLY A 96 -9.83 -15.89 19.23
C GLY A 96 -10.69 -16.78 18.31
N THR A 97 -11.23 -16.21 17.22
CA THR A 97 -12.07 -16.94 16.26
C THR A 97 -11.21 -17.82 15.37
N ASP A 98 -11.79 -18.93 14.87
CA ASP A 98 -11.09 -19.78 13.91
C ASP A 98 -10.72 -18.99 12.63
N TYR A 99 -9.52 -19.26 12.11
CA TYR A 99 -8.99 -18.57 10.92
C TYR A 99 -9.92 -18.72 9.70
N THR A 100 -10.41 -19.95 9.47
CA THR A 100 -11.27 -20.26 8.33
C THR A 100 -12.61 -19.55 8.43
N LEU A 101 -13.18 -19.51 9.63
CA LEU A 101 -14.43 -18.81 9.92
C LEU A 101 -14.26 -17.29 9.67
N SER A 102 -13.20 -16.70 10.21
CA SER A 102 -12.89 -15.27 10.05
C SER A 102 -12.67 -14.89 8.58
N LEU A 103 -11.97 -15.74 7.83
CA LEU A 103 -11.75 -15.56 6.39
C LEU A 103 -13.08 -15.57 5.62
N THR A 104 -13.91 -16.57 5.89
CA THR A 104 -15.19 -16.78 5.18
C THR A 104 -16.16 -15.64 5.47
N ILE A 105 -16.33 -15.26 6.73
CA ILE A 105 -17.23 -14.17 7.12
C ILE A 105 -16.73 -12.84 6.53
N GLY A 106 -15.42 -12.54 6.63
CA GLY A 106 -14.83 -11.33 6.08
C GLY A 106 -15.02 -11.23 4.57
N ALA A 107 -14.79 -12.34 3.85
CA ALA A 107 -15.00 -12.41 2.41
C ALA A 107 -16.47 -12.19 2.04
N LEU A 108 -17.40 -12.83 2.73
CA LEU A 108 -18.84 -12.67 2.48
C LEU A 108 -19.30 -11.23 2.70
N ILE A 109 -18.85 -10.57 3.77
CA ILE A 109 -19.18 -9.17 4.05
C ILE A 109 -18.68 -8.28 2.93
N ILE A 110 -17.41 -8.41 2.52
CA ILE A 110 -16.81 -7.58 1.47
C ILE A 110 -17.51 -7.79 0.13
N ILE A 111 -17.76 -9.04 -0.26
CA ILE A 111 -18.47 -9.36 -1.50
C ILE A 111 -19.90 -8.80 -1.47
N SER A 112 -20.61 -8.95 -0.35
CA SER A 112 -21.99 -8.48 -0.22
C SER A 112 -22.12 -6.98 -0.41
N TYR A 113 -21.34 -6.17 0.32
CA TYR A 113 -21.46 -4.71 0.17
C TYR A 113 -20.91 -4.22 -1.17
N THR A 114 -19.90 -4.88 -1.72
CA THR A 114 -19.37 -4.54 -3.05
C THR A 114 -20.39 -4.85 -4.14
N PHE A 115 -21.09 -5.99 -4.02
CA PHE A 115 -22.12 -6.39 -4.98
C PHE A 115 -23.36 -5.48 -4.93
N LEU A 116 -23.80 -5.10 -3.71
CA LEU A 116 -24.99 -4.26 -3.52
C LEU A 116 -24.73 -2.78 -3.85
N GLY A 117 -23.59 -2.26 -3.45
CA GLY A 117 -23.30 -0.83 -3.56
C GLY A 117 -22.32 -0.43 -4.67
N GLY A 118 -21.71 -1.42 -5.33
CA GLY A 118 -20.76 -1.19 -6.42
C GLY A 118 -19.58 -0.30 -6.04
N PHE A 119 -19.03 0.39 -7.02
CA PHE A 119 -17.86 1.25 -6.86
C PHE A 119 -18.07 2.39 -5.85
N PHE A 120 -19.28 2.97 -5.83
CA PHE A 120 -19.59 4.10 -4.96
C PHE A 120 -19.55 3.70 -3.47
N ALA A 121 -20.11 2.55 -3.11
CA ALA A 121 -20.05 2.04 -1.75
C ALA A 121 -18.62 1.75 -1.29
N VAL A 122 -17.78 1.20 -2.18
CA VAL A 122 -16.36 0.96 -1.88
C VAL A 122 -15.65 2.29 -1.61
N CYS A 123 -15.84 3.31 -2.44
CA CYS A 123 -15.22 4.62 -2.22
C CYS A 123 -15.61 5.25 -0.88
N TRP A 124 -16.88 5.14 -0.47
CA TRP A 124 -17.34 5.65 0.82
C TRP A 124 -16.74 4.89 2.01
N THR A 125 -16.72 3.57 1.93
CA THR A 125 -16.09 2.74 2.98
C THR A 125 -14.59 3.03 3.09
N ASP A 126 -13.89 3.17 1.97
CA ASP A 126 -12.48 3.51 1.93
C ASP A 126 -12.19 4.89 2.52
N LEU A 127 -13.04 5.88 2.26
CA LEU A 127 -12.92 7.21 2.86
C LEU A 127 -13.03 7.15 4.39
N ILE A 128 -14.06 6.47 4.91
CA ILE A 128 -14.27 6.33 6.35
C ILE A 128 -13.12 5.57 7.00
N GLN A 129 -12.70 4.46 6.39
CA GLN A 129 -11.57 3.66 6.87
C GLN A 129 -10.25 4.45 6.83
N GLY A 130 -10.04 5.24 5.78
CA GLY A 130 -8.87 6.11 5.65
C GLY A 130 -8.82 7.18 6.76
N LEU A 131 -9.96 7.81 7.08
CA LEU A 131 -10.07 8.77 8.18
C LEU A 131 -9.82 8.11 9.55
N LEU A 132 -10.35 6.91 9.77
CA LEU A 132 -10.10 6.15 10.99
C LEU A 132 -8.63 5.75 11.13
N MET A 133 -7.99 5.30 10.05
CA MET A 133 -6.56 5.00 10.05
C MET A 133 -5.71 6.24 10.33
N PHE A 134 -6.06 7.38 9.72
CA PHE A 134 -5.37 8.64 9.99
C PHE A 134 -5.52 9.07 11.45
N ALA A 135 -6.74 9.01 12.00
CA ALA A 135 -6.98 9.29 13.40
C ALA A 135 -6.17 8.37 14.33
N ALA A 136 -6.14 7.08 14.06
CA ALA A 136 -5.36 6.11 14.82
C ALA A 136 -3.86 6.40 14.76
N LEU A 137 -3.32 6.76 13.59
CA LEU A 137 -1.91 7.13 13.41
C LEU A 137 -1.50 8.39 14.20
N VAL A 138 -2.44 9.29 14.47
CA VAL A 138 -2.18 10.48 15.29
C VAL A 138 -2.41 10.19 16.77
N VAL A 139 -3.53 9.57 17.12
CA VAL A 139 -3.94 9.36 18.52
C VAL A 139 -3.01 8.38 19.23
N VAL A 140 -2.65 7.26 18.59
CA VAL A 140 -1.84 6.22 19.25
C VAL A 140 -0.46 6.75 19.67
N PRO A 141 0.34 7.42 18.81
CA PRO A 141 1.62 7.99 19.23
C PRO A 141 1.46 9.07 20.31
N LEU A 142 0.41 9.91 20.21
CA LEU A 142 0.15 10.92 21.24
C LEU A 142 -0.11 10.30 22.61
N VAL A 143 -0.96 9.28 22.67
CA VAL A 143 -1.25 8.57 23.92
C VAL A 143 0.01 7.88 24.44
N CYS A 144 0.81 7.26 23.57
CA CYS A 144 2.08 6.64 23.96
C CYS A 144 3.06 7.67 24.57
N ILE A 145 3.19 8.84 23.94
CA ILE A 145 4.07 9.91 24.46
C ILE A 145 3.60 10.42 25.83
N ILE A 146 2.28 10.57 26.00
CA ILE A 146 1.71 11.04 27.28
C ILE A 146 1.88 9.99 28.39
N GLN A 147 1.75 8.70 28.06
CA GLN A 147 1.88 7.62 29.05
C GLN A 147 3.32 7.24 29.35
N THR A 148 4.26 7.53 28.44
CA THR A 148 5.68 7.22 28.59
C THR A 148 6.49 8.50 28.49
N PRO A 149 6.51 9.36 29.53
CA PRO A 149 7.15 10.66 29.48
C PRO A 149 8.66 10.59 29.29
N ASP A 150 9.27 9.46 29.61
CA ASP A 150 10.71 9.25 29.46
C ASP A 150 11.01 8.10 28.48
N VAL A 151 11.09 8.44 27.20
CA VAL A 151 11.39 7.49 26.12
C VAL A 151 12.80 6.91 26.24
N SER A 152 13.71 7.59 26.96
CA SER A 152 15.09 7.13 27.18
C SER A 152 15.17 5.88 28.06
N THR A 153 14.14 5.60 28.84
CA THR A 153 14.05 4.40 29.69
C THR A 153 13.55 3.16 28.95
N VAL A 154 13.01 3.32 27.73
CA VAL A 154 12.49 2.21 26.95
C VAL A 154 13.64 1.44 26.33
N GLN A 155 13.88 0.23 26.82
CA GLN A 155 14.86 -0.68 26.24
C GLN A 155 14.17 -1.58 25.22
N PHE A 156 14.68 -1.58 24.01
CA PHE A 156 14.24 -2.50 22.95
C PHE A 156 14.99 -3.81 23.13
N LEU A 157 14.25 -4.88 23.38
CA LEU A 157 14.78 -6.21 23.62
C LEU A 157 14.54 -7.10 22.37
N ASN A 158 15.54 -7.87 22.00
CA ASN A 158 15.39 -8.90 21.00
C ASN A 158 14.58 -10.10 21.55
N ALA A 159 14.16 -11.02 20.70
CA ALA A 159 13.48 -12.25 21.11
C ALA A 159 14.26 -13.06 22.18
N ASP A 160 15.57 -12.92 22.19
CA ASP A 160 16.49 -13.54 23.16
C ASP A 160 16.72 -12.70 24.44
N GLY A 161 16.02 -11.58 24.61
CA GLY A 161 16.15 -10.70 25.79
C GLY A 161 17.39 -9.79 25.79
N ALA A 162 18.15 -9.73 24.71
CA ALA A 162 19.29 -8.83 24.58
C ALA A 162 18.85 -7.41 24.19
N VAL A 163 19.47 -6.38 24.79
CA VAL A 163 19.19 -4.97 24.48
C VAL A 163 19.74 -4.61 23.11
N ILE A 164 18.88 -4.07 22.25
CA ILE A 164 19.23 -3.60 20.92
C ILE A 164 19.58 -2.12 20.99
N SER A 165 20.85 -1.76 20.94
CA SER A 165 21.31 -0.36 21.01
C SER A 165 20.98 0.44 19.74
N ASN A 166 20.93 -0.19 18.56
CA ASN A 166 20.78 0.47 17.27
C ASN A 166 19.35 0.46 16.73
N TYR A 167 18.36 0.12 17.56
CA TYR A 167 16.96 0.01 17.14
C TYR A 167 16.40 1.31 16.55
N LEU A 168 16.81 2.46 17.09
CA LEU A 168 16.39 3.79 16.63
C LEU A 168 17.30 4.40 15.56
N ASN A 169 18.32 3.67 15.10
CA ASN A 169 19.20 4.15 14.05
C ASN A 169 18.55 3.94 12.67
N LEU A 170 18.54 5.00 11.84
CA LEU A 170 17.98 4.95 10.48
C LEU A 170 18.91 4.30 9.47
N PHE A 171 20.20 4.22 9.77
CA PHE A 171 21.23 3.80 8.81
C PHE A 171 21.84 2.44 9.12
N GLU A 172 21.67 1.97 10.34
CA GLU A 172 22.23 0.70 10.79
C GLU A 172 21.11 -0.30 11.09
N ASN A 173 21.33 -1.54 10.73
CA ASN A 173 20.44 -2.63 11.10
C ASN A 173 20.59 -2.94 12.59
N VAL A 174 19.63 -3.69 13.13
CA VAL A 174 19.65 -4.23 14.49
C VAL A 174 20.98 -4.95 14.83
N ASN A 175 21.67 -5.49 13.83
CA ASN A 175 22.96 -6.18 13.96
C ASN A 175 24.17 -5.23 13.99
N GLY A 176 23.99 -3.91 13.81
CA GLY A 176 25.08 -2.93 13.78
C GLY A 176 25.75 -2.74 12.42
N ASP A 177 25.26 -3.41 11.37
CA ASP A 177 25.77 -3.24 10.01
C ASP A 177 25.06 -2.11 9.28
N ILE A 178 25.77 -1.41 8.38
CA ILE A 178 25.16 -0.38 7.55
C ILE A 178 24.14 -1.02 6.58
N ALA A 179 22.91 -0.61 6.69
CA ALA A 179 21.78 -1.23 5.99
C ALA A 179 21.57 -0.74 4.56
N TRP A 180 22.62 -0.67 3.73
CA TRP A 180 22.51 -0.18 2.35
C TRP A 180 21.46 -0.92 1.53
N THR A 181 21.37 -2.23 1.68
CA THR A 181 20.40 -3.07 0.97
C THR A 181 18.96 -2.75 1.40
N THR A 182 18.73 -2.55 2.69
CA THR A 182 17.42 -2.18 3.26
C THR A 182 17.02 -0.78 2.81
N ILE A 183 17.95 0.18 2.83
CA ILE A 183 17.71 1.56 2.39
C ILE A 183 17.35 1.59 0.91
N LEU A 184 18.15 0.95 0.04
CA LEU A 184 17.90 0.91 -1.39
C LEU A 184 16.60 0.15 -1.71
N SER A 185 16.35 -0.95 -1.07
CA SER A 185 15.11 -1.71 -1.21
C SER A 185 13.90 -0.89 -0.76
N GLY A 186 14.00 -0.22 0.39
CA GLY A 186 12.95 0.66 0.90
C GLY A 186 12.61 1.80 -0.06
N LEU A 187 13.63 2.48 -0.59
CA LEU A 187 13.43 3.53 -1.60
C LEU A 187 12.85 2.99 -2.91
N ALA A 188 13.27 1.78 -3.32
CA ALA A 188 12.77 1.14 -4.53
C ALA A 188 11.28 0.79 -4.46
N TRP A 189 10.70 0.62 -3.28
CA TRP A 189 9.26 0.44 -3.12
C TRP A 189 8.45 1.60 -3.71
N GLY A 190 8.99 2.81 -3.68
CA GLY A 190 8.39 3.99 -4.31
C GLY A 190 8.20 3.84 -5.82
N LEU A 191 9.06 3.07 -6.49
CA LEU A 191 8.94 2.80 -7.92
C LEU A 191 7.69 1.97 -8.25
N GLY A 192 7.20 1.16 -7.31
CA GLY A 192 5.97 0.38 -7.47
C GLY A 192 4.74 1.24 -7.74
N TYR A 193 4.69 2.47 -7.23
CA TYR A 193 3.57 3.37 -7.47
C TYR A 193 3.44 3.83 -8.92
N PHE A 194 4.52 3.86 -9.68
CA PHE A 194 4.47 4.18 -11.11
C PHE A 194 3.75 3.12 -11.94
N GLY A 195 3.69 1.90 -11.44
CA GLY A 195 2.97 0.79 -12.10
C GLY A 195 1.58 0.50 -11.52
N MET A 196 1.15 1.22 -10.47
CA MET A 196 -0.13 0.94 -9.83
C MET A 196 -1.31 1.46 -10.67
N PRO A 197 -2.18 0.57 -11.22
CA PRO A 197 -3.29 0.98 -12.06
C PRO A 197 -4.25 1.95 -11.36
N CYS A 198 -4.54 1.74 -10.09
CA CYS A 198 -5.44 2.59 -9.31
C CYS A 198 -5.01 4.06 -9.31
N LEU A 199 -3.74 4.34 -9.10
CA LEU A 199 -3.20 5.70 -9.11
C LEU A 199 -3.24 6.33 -10.52
N LEU A 200 -3.09 5.52 -11.55
CA LEU A 200 -3.15 5.97 -12.94
C LEU A 200 -4.57 6.31 -13.37
N TYR A 201 -5.58 5.58 -12.88
CA TYR A 201 -6.98 5.84 -13.19
C TYR A 201 -7.56 7.07 -12.46
N THR A 202 -7.03 7.41 -11.30
CA THR A 202 -7.45 8.59 -10.54
C THR A 202 -6.79 9.89 -10.99
N SER A 203 -5.98 9.85 -12.06
CA SER A 203 -5.37 11.06 -12.63
C SER A 203 -6.44 12.07 -13.03
N PRO A 204 -6.32 13.36 -12.65
CA PRO A 204 -7.32 14.37 -12.96
C PRO A 204 -7.52 14.51 -14.46
N SER A 205 -8.77 14.63 -14.87
CA SER A 205 -9.13 14.89 -16.27
C SER A 205 -8.59 16.27 -16.70
N PRO A 206 -8.19 16.46 -17.98
CA PRO A 206 -7.89 17.78 -18.50
C PRO A 206 -9.03 18.79 -18.34
N ARG A 207 -10.28 18.31 -18.23
CA ARG A 207 -11.46 19.15 -17.97
C ARG A 207 -11.49 19.68 -16.54
N ASP A 208 -10.86 19.01 -15.60
CA ASP A 208 -10.78 19.43 -14.19
C ASP A 208 -9.67 20.46 -13.97
N CYS A 209 -8.82 20.67 -14.95
CA CYS A 209 -7.69 21.61 -14.92
C CYS A 209 -7.97 22.91 -15.73
N SER A 210 -9.12 23.00 -16.35
CA SER A 210 -9.55 24.19 -17.11
C SER A 210 -10.62 24.98 -16.36
#